data_c12c08c28c6ec59f69f5642a044e35f7
#
_entry.id   c12c08c28c6ec59f69f5642a044e35f7
#
_cell.length_a   1.000
_cell.length_b   1.000
_cell.length_c   1.000
_cell.angle_alpha   90.00
_cell.angle_beta   90.00
_cell.angle_gamma   90.00
#
_symmetry.space_group_name_H-M   'P 1'
#
loop_
_entity.id
_entity.type
_entity.pdbx_description
1 polymer ?
#
loop_
_entity_poly.entity_id
_entity_poly.type
_entity_poly.pdbx_seq_one_letter_code
_entity_poly.pdbx_strand_id
1 'polypeptide(L)'
;MAGRIILLRHGQTHNNVKHLLDTRPPGAELTDLGRKQALEVGHELATYSGERLAHVYSSIVLRAQQTAVLATSTFEKARDMQSGAVPLDVVEGIQEINVGDFEMRGDEEAHMNYSRALNGWLHGDPAAGLPGGETYKDVLNRYQPTLDRIMDSHDLDDDRDVAVVSHGAVIRIVATHATGVDPNFAFNTYLGNCRFVVLEPNGKKFSQWDVVRWTDSPLPWQE
;
A
#
# COMPACT_ATOMS: atom_id res chain seq x y z
N MET A 1 -1.41 -5.81 22.78
CA MET A 1 -1.63 -6.29 21.39
C MET A 1 -0.43 -5.83 20.58
N ALA A 2 -0.01 -6.61 19.60
CA ALA A 2 1.14 -6.21 18.78
C ALA A 2 0.82 -4.97 17.93
N GLY A 3 1.84 -4.21 17.60
CA GLY A 3 1.75 -3.09 16.66
C GLY A 3 1.49 -3.57 15.24
N ARG A 4 0.78 -2.75 14.45
CA ARG A 4 0.34 -3.11 13.09
C ARG A 4 0.90 -2.16 12.05
N ILE A 5 1.15 -2.70 10.86
CA ILE A 5 1.47 -1.94 9.66
C ILE A 5 0.23 -1.92 8.78
N ILE A 6 -0.32 -0.74 8.52
CA ILE A 6 -1.49 -0.51 7.67
C ILE A 6 -1.00 -0.05 6.29
N LEU A 7 -0.96 -0.95 5.32
CA LEU A 7 -0.57 -0.66 3.94
C LEU A 7 -1.78 -0.13 3.17
N LEU A 8 -1.85 1.18 2.96
CA LEU A 8 -2.97 1.90 2.36
C LEU A 8 -2.68 2.26 0.91
N ARG A 9 -3.55 1.85 -0.02
CA ARG A 9 -3.48 2.31 -1.40
C ARG A 9 -3.99 3.75 -1.52
N HIS A 10 -3.32 4.59 -2.33
CA HIS A 10 -3.76 5.95 -2.65
C HIS A 10 -5.18 6.01 -3.24
N GLY A 11 -5.82 7.18 -3.18
CA GLY A 11 -7.12 7.47 -3.78
C GLY A 11 -7.10 7.47 -5.31
N GLN A 12 -8.27 7.46 -5.96
CA GLN A 12 -8.40 7.45 -7.42
C GLN A 12 -7.70 8.65 -8.06
N THR A 13 -6.95 8.41 -9.14
CA THR A 13 -6.28 9.43 -9.96
C THR A 13 -6.93 9.60 -11.33
N HIS A 14 -6.60 10.70 -12.01
CA HIS A 14 -7.01 10.91 -13.40
C HIS A 14 -6.49 9.80 -14.34
N ASN A 15 -5.31 9.24 -14.07
CA ASN A 15 -4.75 8.13 -14.86
C ASN A 15 -5.40 6.78 -14.52
N ASN A 16 -5.89 6.58 -13.30
CA ASN A 16 -6.74 5.42 -12.98
C ASN A 16 -8.04 5.43 -13.81
N VAL A 17 -8.68 6.60 -13.94
CA VAL A 17 -9.91 6.74 -14.77
C VAL A 17 -9.64 6.42 -16.24
N LYS A 18 -8.46 6.76 -16.74
CA LYS A 18 -8.05 6.48 -18.11
C LYS A 18 -7.44 5.07 -18.30
N HIS A 19 -7.38 4.28 -17.22
CA HIS A 19 -6.75 2.96 -17.20
C HIS A 19 -5.28 2.95 -17.64
N LEU A 20 -4.53 4.03 -17.36
CA LEU A 20 -3.11 4.11 -17.71
C LEU A 20 -2.25 3.48 -16.61
N LEU A 21 -1.19 2.79 -17.02
CA LEU A 21 -0.13 2.30 -16.14
C LEU A 21 0.79 3.47 -15.78
N ASP A 22 0.47 4.18 -14.71
CA ASP A 22 1.18 5.36 -14.22
C ASP A 22 1.95 5.00 -12.95
N THR A 23 3.24 4.70 -13.10
CA THR A 23 4.05 4.17 -11.99
C THR A 23 5.17 5.08 -11.54
N ARG A 24 5.57 6.06 -12.37
CA ARG A 24 6.71 6.94 -12.10
C ARG A 24 6.30 8.25 -11.41
N PRO A 25 7.16 8.81 -10.54
CA PRO A 25 6.96 10.17 -10.03
C PRO A 25 7.02 11.23 -11.17
N PRO A 26 6.30 12.34 -11.06
CA PRO A 26 5.38 12.67 -9.96
C PRO A 26 4.05 11.91 -10.01
N GLY A 27 3.66 11.34 -11.17
CA GLY A 27 2.38 10.69 -11.41
C GLY A 27 1.18 11.65 -11.41
N ALA A 28 0.01 11.14 -11.78
CA ALA A 28 -1.22 11.92 -11.81
C ALA A 28 -1.72 12.24 -10.39
N GLU A 29 -2.36 13.40 -10.25
CA GLU A 29 -3.05 13.81 -9.03
C GLU A 29 -4.38 13.07 -8.83
N LEU A 30 -4.93 13.19 -7.61
CA LEU A 30 -6.24 12.65 -7.26
C LEU A 30 -7.36 13.35 -8.03
N THR A 31 -8.37 12.57 -8.43
CA THR A 31 -9.67 13.11 -8.86
C THR A 31 -10.46 13.66 -7.66
N ASP A 32 -11.58 14.33 -7.91
CA ASP A 32 -12.50 14.73 -6.83
C ASP A 32 -13.02 13.51 -6.06
N LEU A 33 -13.26 12.39 -6.75
CA LEU A 33 -13.62 11.13 -6.11
C LEU A 33 -12.44 10.61 -5.25
N GLY A 34 -11.22 10.65 -5.77
CA GLY A 34 -10.02 10.24 -5.02
C GLY A 34 -9.80 11.06 -3.76
N ARG A 35 -10.07 12.36 -3.81
CA ARG A 35 -10.02 13.24 -2.62
C ARG A 35 -11.09 12.85 -1.59
N LYS A 36 -12.32 12.55 -2.03
CA LYS A 36 -13.38 12.05 -1.14
C LYS A 36 -13.02 10.72 -0.51
N GLN A 37 -12.49 9.77 -1.30
CA GLN A 37 -12.00 8.49 -0.79
C GLN A 37 -10.92 8.66 0.27
N ALA A 38 -10.01 9.63 0.09
CA ALA A 38 -8.95 9.92 1.07
C ALA A 38 -9.52 10.50 2.39
N LEU A 39 -10.58 11.32 2.32
CA LEU A 39 -11.28 11.78 3.53
C LEU A 39 -12.02 10.63 4.21
N GLU A 40 -12.72 9.79 3.45
CA GLU A 40 -13.47 8.64 3.98
C GLU A 40 -12.54 7.64 4.70
N VAL A 41 -11.39 7.31 4.10
CA VAL A 41 -10.43 6.39 4.73
C VAL A 41 -9.81 7.00 6.00
N GLY A 42 -9.68 8.33 6.10
CA GLY A 42 -9.29 9.00 7.34
C GLY A 42 -10.26 8.73 8.49
N HIS A 43 -11.57 8.77 8.23
CA HIS A 43 -12.61 8.36 9.20
C HIS A 43 -12.55 6.87 9.52
N GLU A 44 -12.33 6.03 8.49
CA GLU A 44 -12.19 4.58 8.70
C GLU A 44 -10.98 4.26 9.59
N LEU A 45 -9.84 4.89 9.36
CA LEU A 45 -8.65 4.75 10.20
C LEU A 45 -8.90 5.21 11.64
N ALA A 46 -9.67 6.30 11.83
CA ALA A 46 -10.03 6.79 13.16
C ALA A 46 -10.86 5.77 13.96
N THR A 47 -11.71 5.01 13.29
CA THR A 47 -12.49 3.92 13.88
C THR A 47 -11.63 2.66 14.07
N TYR A 48 -10.81 2.31 13.08
CA TYR A 48 -10.06 1.05 13.05
C TYR A 48 -8.85 1.07 13.99
N SER A 49 -8.07 2.14 13.95
CA SER A 49 -6.82 2.29 14.71
C SER A 49 -7.03 3.01 16.03
N GLY A 50 -7.99 3.92 16.12
CA GLY A 50 -8.26 4.69 17.32
C GLY A 50 -7.04 5.50 17.76
N GLU A 51 -6.64 5.37 19.02
CA GLU A 51 -5.47 6.05 19.60
C GLU A 51 -4.13 5.39 19.25
N ARG A 52 -4.17 4.26 18.58
CA ARG A 52 -2.97 3.48 18.24
C ARG A 52 -2.18 4.07 17.09
N LEU A 53 -2.80 4.85 16.17
CA LEU A 53 -2.11 5.40 15.01
C LEU A 53 -1.04 6.41 15.44
N ALA A 54 0.21 5.98 15.40
CA ALA A 54 1.35 6.76 15.87
C ALA A 54 2.00 7.59 14.77
N HIS A 55 1.93 7.16 13.50
CA HIS A 55 2.62 7.80 12.38
C HIS A 55 2.00 7.44 11.03
N VAL A 56 2.12 8.34 10.08
CA VAL A 56 1.76 8.10 8.68
C VAL A 56 2.99 8.30 7.80
N TYR A 57 3.30 7.31 6.97
CA TYR A 57 4.34 7.40 5.95
C TYR A 57 3.72 7.44 4.57
N SER A 58 4.26 8.23 3.67
CA SER A 58 3.79 8.34 2.29
C SER A 58 4.88 8.06 1.29
N SER A 59 4.52 7.36 0.20
CA SER A 59 5.34 7.31 -1.01
C SER A 59 5.63 8.72 -1.54
N ILE A 60 6.79 8.88 -2.19
CA ILE A 60 7.20 10.12 -2.89
C ILE A 60 6.25 10.52 -4.04
N VAL A 61 5.36 9.63 -4.50
CA VAL A 61 4.47 9.88 -5.63
C VAL A 61 3.30 10.76 -5.20
N LEU A 62 2.99 11.78 -6.01
CA LEU A 62 2.04 12.86 -5.69
C LEU A 62 0.69 12.36 -5.13
N ARG A 63 0.07 11.37 -5.78
CA ARG A 63 -1.21 10.80 -5.36
C ARG A 63 -1.20 10.19 -3.96
N ALA A 64 -0.06 9.60 -3.57
CA ALA A 64 0.11 9.03 -2.24
C ALA A 64 0.22 10.13 -1.19
N GLN A 65 1.01 11.17 -1.46
CA GLN A 65 1.14 12.33 -0.59
C GLN A 65 -0.21 13.06 -0.40
N GLN A 66 -0.95 13.31 -1.49
CA GLN A 66 -2.28 13.91 -1.41
C GLN A 66 -3.24 13.07 -0.56
N THR A 67 -3.21 11.73 -0.73
CA THR A 67 -4.02 10.81 0.08
C THR A 67 -3.62 10.87 1.55
N ALA A 68 -2.32 10.80 1.84
CA ALA A 68 -1.80 10.81 3.20
C ALA A 68 -2.20 12.09 3.95
N VAL A 69 -2.03 13.27 3.34
CA VAL A 69 -2.40 14.56 3.94
C VAL A 69 -3.90 14.62 4.27
N LEU A 70 -4.76 14.23 3.30
CA LEU A 70 -6.21 14.27 3.49
C LEU A 70 -6.68 13.25 4.53
N ALA A 71 -6.16 12.02 4.49
CA ALA A 71 -6.51 10.97 5.44
C ALA A 71 -6.06 11.32 6.87
N THR A 72 -4.81 11.78 7.04
CA THR A 72 -4.28 12.16 8.36
C THR A 72 -5.05 13.34 8.96
N SER A 73 -5.28 14.40 8.19
CA SER A 73 -6.06 15.56 8.67
C SER A 73 -7.48 15.18 9.08
N THR A 74 -8.11 14.23 8.35
CA THR A 74 -9.45 13.75 8.68
C THR A 74 -9.44 12.86 9.91
N PHE A 75 -8.44 11.98 10.02
CA PHE A 75 -8.22 11.16 11.20
C PHE A 75 -8.11 12.03 12.47
N GLU A 76 -7.24 13.05 12.45
CA GLU A 76 -7.02 13.96 13.57
C GLU A 76 -8.32 14.66 13.99
N LYS A 77 -9.09 15.18 13.00
CA LYS A 77 -10.38 15.83 13.26
C LYS A 77 -11.41 14.86 13.86
N ALA A 78 -11.48 13.64 13.34
CA ALA A 78 -12.41 12.61 13.83
C ALA A 78 -12.07 12.14 15.25
N ARG A 79 -10.84 12.37 15.70
CA ARG A 79 -10.32 12.02 17.04
C ARG A 79 -10.17 13.22 17.99
N ASP A 80 -10.69 14.40 17.57
CA ASP A 80 -10.56 15.65 18.34
C ASP A 80 -9.09 15.99 18.69
N MET A 81 -8.15 15.62 17.81
CA MET A 81 -6.72 15.89 17.95
C MET A 81 -6.36 17.26 17.32
N GLN A 82 -5.27 17.84 17.79
CA GLN A 82 -4.70 19.03 17.15
C GLN A 82 -4.15 18.66 15.75
N SER A 83 -4.24 19.61 14.81
CA SER A 83 -3.63 19.44 13.50
C SER A 83 -2.12 19.21 13.60
N GLY A 84 -1.63 18.17 12.96
CA GLY A 84 -0.22 17.76 13.03
C GLY A 84 0.14 16.93 14.27
N ALA A 85 -0.84 16.45 15.01
CA ALA A 85 -0.61 15.56 16.16
C ALA A 85 -0.11 14.18 15.73
N VAL A 86 -0.52 13.70 14.55
CA VAL A 86 0.01 12.49 13.93
C VAL A 86 1.08 12.90 12.90
N PRO A 87 2.36 12.59 13.15
CA PRO A 87 3.43 12.91 12.21
C PRO A 87 3.21 12.25 10.85
N LEU A 88 3.60 12.96 9.78
CA LEU A 88 3.53 12.47 8.41
C LEU A 88 4.86 12.72 7.70
N ASP A 89 5.51 11.63 7.27
CA ASP A 89 6.77 11.69 6.53
C ASP A 89 6.65 11.10 5.13
N VAL A 90 7.38 11.70 4.19
CA VAL A 90 7.51 11.19 2.82
C VAL A 90 8.79 10.38 2.73
N VAL A 91 8.68 9.13 2.28
CA VAL A 91 9.80 8.19 2.21
C VAL A 91 9.93 7.55 0.83
N GLU A 92 11.16 7.26 0.45
CA GLU A 92 11.48 6.47 -0.73
C GLU A 92 11.39 4.96 -0.44
N GLY A 93 11.35 4.16 -1.51
CA GLY A 93 11.35 2.71 -1.42
C GLY A 93 9.94 2.10 -1.48
N ILE A 94 8.89 2.86 -1.22
CA ILE A 94 7.50 2.37 -1.19
C ILE A 94 6.64 2.83 -2.37
N GLN A 95 7.25 3.34 -3.45
CA GLN A 95 6.56 3.70 -4.69
C GLN A 95 6.09 2.46 -5.46
N GLU A 96 5.17 2.68 -6.43
CA GLU A 96 4.63 1.60 -7.27
C GLU A 96 5.74 0.89 -8.04
N ILE A 97 5.49 -0.37 -8.40
CA ILE A 97 6.40 -1.15 -9.25
C ILE A 97 6.53 -0.50 -10.62
N ASN A 98 7.76 -0.25 -11.05
CA ASN A 98 8.04 0.34 -12.35
C ASN A 98 7.71 -0.66 -13.47
N VAL A 99 6.83 -0.25 -14.38
CA VAL A 99 6.37 -1.09 -15.50
C VAL A 99 7.20 -0.91 -16.79
N GLY A 100 8.32 -0.18 -16.72
CA GLY A 100 9.27 -0.04 -17.82
C GLY A 100 8.67 0.58 -19.08
N ASP A 101 8.78 -0.15 -20.19
CA ASP A 101 8.30 0.30 -21.52
C ASP A 101 6.77 0.37 -21.62
N PHE A 102 6.05 -0.14 -20.61
CA PHE A 102 4.59 -0.06 -20.53
C PHE A 102 4.08 1.18 -19.79
N GLU A 103 4.98 2.06 -19.33
CA GLU A 103 4.61 3.30 -18.65
C GLU A 103 3.67 4.15 -19.52
N MET A 104 2.60 4.66 -18.92
CA MET A 104 1.54 5.44 -19.55
C MET A 104 0.76 4.73 -20.68
N ARG A 105 0.91 3.43 -20.83
CA ARG A 105 0.05 2.64 -21.72
C ARG A 105 -1.24 2.24 -21.00
N GLY A 106 -2.33 2.13 -21.77
CA GLY A 106 -3.67 1.73 -21.27
C GLY A 106 -4.40 0.84 -22.27
N ASP A 107 -3.70 0.31 -23.26
CA ASP A 107 -4.24 -0.62 -24.25
C ASP A 107 -4.35 -2.04 -23.68
N GLU A 108 -5.11 -2.89 -24.37
CA GLU A 108 -5.40 -4.26 -23.95
C GLU A 108 -4.12 -5.11 -23.81
N GLU A 109 -3.16 -4.94 -24.74
CA GLU A 109 -1.87 -5.63 -24.66
C GLU A 109 -1.12 -5.28 -23.38
N ALA A 110 -1.10 -3.99 -23.02
CA ALA A 110 -0.45 -3.52 -21.81
C ALA A 110 -1.09 -4.13 -20.56
N HIS A 111 -2.40 -4.13 -20.48
CA HIS A 111 -3.13 -4.73 -19.34
C HIS A 111 -2.97 -6.24 -19.26
N MET A 112 -2.98 -6.97 -20.37
CA MET A 112 -2.74 -8.41 -20.36
C MET A 112 -1.33 -8.74 -19.88
N ASN A 113 -0.31 -8.04 -20.37
CA ASN A 113 1.08 -8.27 -19.96
C ASN A 113 1.28 -7.89 -18.49
N TYR A 114 0.71 -6.76 -18.04
CA TYR A 114 0.74 -6.36 -16.64
C TYR A 114 0.07 -7.38 -15.72
N SER A 115 -1.10 -7.88 -16.09
CA SER A 115 -1.82 -8.90 -15.31
C SER A 115 -1.02 -10.20 -15.20
N ARG A 116 -0.38 -10.64 -16.30
CA ARG A 116 0.50 -11.81 -16.30
C ARG A 116 1.73 -11.59 -15.41
N ALA A 117 2.37 -10.43 -15.52
CA ALA A 117 3.52 -10.08 -14.69
C ALA A 117 3.14 -10.04 -13.21
N LEU A 118 2.02 -9.39 -12.88
CA LEU A 118 1.53 -9.32 -11.49
C LEU A 118 1.27 -10.71 -10.91
N ASN A 119 0.65 -11.61 -11.66
CA ASN A 119 0.45 -12.99 -11.22
C ASN A 119 1.78 -13.66 -10.91
N GLY A 120 2.76 -13.54 -11.79
CA GLY A 120 4.11 -14.09 -11.58
C GLY A 120 4.83 -13.45 -10.37
N TRP A 121 4.73 -12.14 -10.19
CA TRP A 121 5.33 -11.44 -9.04
C TRP A 121 4.76 -11.94 -7.70
N LEU A 122 3.47 -12.15 -7.64
CA LEU A 122 2.81 -12.69 -6.43
C LEU A 122 3.24 -14.13 -6.14
N HIS A 123 3.45 -14.95 -7.18
CA HIS A 123 3.93 -16.32 -7.05
C HIS A 123 5.46 -16.43 -6.84
N GLY A 124 6.18 -15.30 -6.84
CA GLY A 124 7.64 -15.30 -6.67
C GLY A 124 8.41 -15.82 -7.89
N ASP A 125 7.82 -15.74 -9.09
CA ASP A 125 8.48 -16.12 -10.32
C ASP A 125 9.58 -15.08 -10.68
N PRO A 126 10.87 -15.47 -10.64
CA PRO A 126 11.95 -14.55 -10.95
C PRO A 126 12.00 -14.13 -12.43
N ALA A 127 11.31 -14.86 -13.32
CA ALA A 127 11.23 -14.53 -14.74
C ALA A 127 10.07 -13.58 -15.05
N ALA A 128 9.16 -13.36 -14.11
CA ALA A 128 8.04 -12.45 -14.29
C ALA A 128 8.52 -11.00 -14.29
N GLY A 129 8.09 -10.23 -15.29
CA GLY A 129 8.42 -8.83 -15.41
C GLY A 129 7.91 -8.23 -16.71
N LEU A 130 8.12 -6.93 -16.83
CA LEU A 130 7.85 -6.17 -18.06
C LEU A 130 9.17 -5.60 -18.59
N PRO A 131 9.36 -5.49 -19.92
CA PRO A 131 10.58 -4.93 -20.49
C PRO A 131 10.93 -3.57 -19.88
N GLY A 132 12.18 -3.44 -19.40
CA GLY A 132 12.67 -2.21 -18.76
C GLY A 132 12.04 -1.89 -17.39
N GLY A 133 11.19 -2.78 -16.86
CA GLY A 133 10.54 -2.63 -15.56
C GLY A 133 11.25 -3.34 -14.42
N GLU A 134 10.71 -3.19 -13.22
CA GLU A 134 11.16 -3.90 -12.01
C GLU A 134 10.63 -5.33 -11.97
N THR A 135 11.39 -6.19 -11.32
CA THR A 135 10.93 -7.50 -10.83
C THR A 135 10.37 -7.37 -9.40
N TYR A 136 9.67 -8.42 -8.91
CA TYR A 136 9.23 -8.43 -7.51
C TYR A 136 10.41 -8.37 -6.53
N LYS A 137 11.57 -8.93 -6.90
CA LYS A 137 12.78 -8.86 -6.07
C LYS A 137 13.31 -7.44 -5.94
N ASP A 138 13.27 -6.66 -7.03
CA ASP A 138 13.67 -5.25 -6.99
C ASP A 138 12.74 -4.47 -6.05
N VAL A 139 11.43 -4.76 -6.10
CA VAL A 139 10.45 -4.20 -5.17
C VAL A 139 10.77 -4.57 -3.73
N LEU A 140 10.97 -5.85 -3.42
CA LEU A 140 11.29 -6.29 -2.06
C LEU A 140 12.60 -5.70 -1.55
N ASN A 141 13.62 -5.61 -2.41
CA ASN A 141 14.93 -5.05 -2.07
C ASN A 141 14.88 -3.57 -1.68
N ARG A 142 13.88 -2.80 -2.14
CA ARG A 142 13.71 -1.40 -1.75
C ARG A 142 12.62 -1.19 -0.69
N TYR A 143 11.58 -1.99 -0.72
CA TYR A 143 10.42 -1.80 0.17
C TYR A 143 10.68 -2.37 1.57
N GLN A 144 11.21 -3.59 1.68
CA GLN A 144 11.49 -4.24 2.96
C GLN A 144 12.43 -3.42 3.84
N PRO A 145 13.60 -2.91 3.38
CA PRO A 145 14.46 -2.08 4.22
C PRO A 145 13.78 -0.78 4.69
N THR A 146 12.81 -0.28 3.93
CA THR A 146 12.03 0.89 4.35
C THR A 146 11.04 0.52 5.46
N LEU A 147 10.37 -0.64 5.36
CA LEU A 147 9.54 -1.14 6.45
C LEU A 147 10.36 -1.45 7.70
N ASP A 148 11.54 -2.05 7.55
CA ASP A 148 12.43 -2.35 8.68
C ASP A 148 12.79 -1.06 9.43
N ARG A 149 13.19 0.02 8.73
CA ARG A 149 13.45 1.34 9.35
C ARG A 149 12.23 1.94 10.04
N ILE A 150 11.05 1.79 9.44
CA ILE A 150 9.79 2.24 10.03
C ILE A 150 9.53 1.47 11.33
N MET A 151 9.68 0.16 11.32
CA MET A 151 9.49 -0.68 12.51
C MET A 151 10.50 -0.35 13.61
N ASP A 152 11.77 -0.15 13.26
CA ASP A 152 12.82 0.22 14.20
C ASP A 152 12.57 1.60 14.85
N SER A 153 11.91 2.51 14.13
CA SER A 153 11.57 3.86 14.63
C SER A 153 10.35 3.87 15.55
N HIS A 154 9.54 2.84 15.49
CA HIS A 154 8.32 2.69 16.28
C HIS A 154 8.40 1.34 16.97
N ASP A 155 8.53 1.31 18.27
CA ASP A 155 8.46 0.05 19.04
C ASP A 155 7.09 -0.60 18.80
N LEU A 156 6.98 -1.41 17.72
CA LEU A 156 5.75 -2.10 17.33
C LEU A 156 5.39 -3.25 18.28
N ASP A 157 6.23 -3.55 19.28
CA ASP A 157 5.84 -4.41 20.40
C ASP A 157 4.86 -3.68 21.35
N ASP A 158 4.80 -2.35 21.21
CA ASP A 158 3.98 -1.42 22.00
C ASP A 158 2.66 -1.09 21.27
N ASP A 159 1.75 -1.96 21.08
CA ASP A 159 0.34 -1.68 20.69
C ASP A 159 0.11 -0.40 19.84
N ARG A 160 1.02 -0.10 18.90
CA ARG A 160 0.97 1.07 18.02
C ARG A 160 0.75 0.66 16.57
N ASP A 161 0.05 1.49 15.83
CA ASP A 161 -0.15 1.31 14.40
C ASP A 161 0.65 2.36 13.63
N VAL A 162 1.22 1.96 12.50
CA VAL A 162 1.78 2.87 11.51
C VAL A 162 1.04 2.68 10.19
N ALA A 163 0.65 3.78 9.54
CA ALA A 163 0.05 3.74 8.22
C ALA A 163 1.09 4.07 7.15
N VAL A 164 1.10 3.30 6.08
CA VAL A 164 2.01 3.44 4.94
C VAL A 164 1.19 3.62 3.67
N VAL A 165 1.10 4.86 3.19
CA VAL A 165 0.33 5.20 1.99
C VAL A 165 1.19 4.93 0.75
N SER A 166 0.77 3.94 -0.03
CA SER A 166 1.51 3.35 -1.14
C SER A 166 0.58 3.01 -2.30
N HIS A 167 0.83 1.93 -3.06
CA HIS A 167 0.20 1.67 -4.35
C HIS A 167 -0.31 0.23 -4.47
N GLY A 168 -1.17 0.00 -5.47
CA GLY A 168 -1.97 -1.21 -5.53
C GLY A 168 -1.20 -2.51 -5.75
N ALA A 169 -0.27 -2.55 -6.70
CA ALA A 169 0.47 -3.77 -6.98
C ALA A 169 1.55 -4.01 -5.92
N VAL A 170 2.32 -2.99 -5.58
CA VAL A 170 3.42 -3.12 -4.63
C VAL A 170 2.93 -3.55 -3.24
N ILE A 171 1.79 -3.05 -2.76
CA ILE A 171 1.18 -3.50 -1.50
C ILE A 171 0.86 -4.99 -1.57
N ARG A 172 0.21 -5.46 -2.65
CA ARG A 172 -0.13 -6.88 -2.81
C ARG A 172 1.11 -7.77 -2.86
N ILE A 173 2.15 -7.35 -3.60
CA ILE A 173 3.44 -8.07 -3.67
C ILE A 173 4.05 -8.17 -2.28
N VAL A 174 4.23 -7.04 -1.60
CA VAL A 174 4.90 -6.99 -0.29
C VAL A 174 4.10 -7.78 0.76
N ALA A 175 2.78 -7.59 0.83
CA ALA A 175 1.95 -8.31 1.79
C ALA A 175 1.97 -9.83 1.53
N THR A 176 1.93 -10.28 0.27
CA THR A 176 2.01 -11.72 -0.08
C THR A 176 3.32 -12.31 0.39
N HIS A 177 4.45 -11.66 0.08
CA HIS A 177 5.77 -12.18 0.45
C HIS A 177 6.10 -12.01 1.94
N ALA A 178 5.50 -11.03 2.61
CA ALA A 178 5.69 -10.84 4.05
C ALA A 178 4.93 -11.87 4.89
N THR A 179 3.80 -12.37 4.42
CA THR A 179 2.89 -13.22 5.21
C THR A 179 2.76 -14.65 4.69
N GLY A 180 3.14 -14.91 3.44
CA GLY A 180 2.92 -16.19 2.78
C GLY A 180 1.43 -16.49 2.50
N VAL A 181 0.57 -15.46 2.47
CA VAL A 181 -0.82 -15.62 2.02
C VAL A 181 -0.86 -16.18 0.59
N ASP A 182 -1.87 -17.01 0.29
CA ASP A 182 -2.02 -17.63 -1.03
C ASP A 182 -1.92 -16.58 -2.15
N PRO A 183 -0.94 -16.70 -3.07
CA PRO A 183 -0.77 -15.79 -4.20
C PRO A 183 -2.03 -15.68 -5.09
N ASN A 184 -2.81 -16.77 -5.23
CA ASN A 184 -4.06 -16.74 -5.99
C ASN A 184 -5.12 -15.89 -5.27
N PHE A 185 -5.21 -15.97 -3.95
CA PHE A 185 -6.07 -15.08 -3.17
C PHE A 185 -5.65 -13.62 -3.38
N ALA A 186 -4.36 -13.30 -3.23
CA ALA A 186 -3.83 -11.96 -3.42
C ALA A 186 -4.02 -11.44 -4.85
N PHE A 187 -3.96 -12.32 -5.86
CA PHE A 187 -4.22 -11.97 -7.26
C PHE A 187 -5.70 -11.66 -7.52
N ASN A 188 -6.60 -12.50 -7.02
CA ASN A 188 -8.03 -12.38 -7.26
C ASN A 188 -8.71 -11.33 -6.38
N THR A 189 -8.10 -10.94 -5.26
CA THR A 189 -8.64 -9.92 -4.36
C THR A 189 -8.07 -8.56 -4.69
N TYR A 190 -8.84 -7.79 -5.46
CA TYR A 190 -8.43 -6.46 -5.90
C TYR A 190 -8.34 -5.47 -4.74
N LEU A 191 -7.19 -4.83 -4.59
CA LEU A 191 -7.00 -3.74 -3.64
C LEU A 191 -7.49 -2.43 -4.27
N GLY A 192 -8.69 -1.98 -3.94
CA GLY A 192 -9.31 -0.74 -4.43
C GLY A 192 -8.60 0.52 -3.93
N ASN A 193 -8.91 1.68 -4.54
CA ASN A 193 -8.40 2.96 -4.07
C ASN A 193 -8.85 3.23 -2.63
N CYS A 194 -7.97 3.73 -1.79
CA CYS A 194 -8.18 3.96 -0.36
C CYS A 194 -8.63 2.70 0.42
N ARG A 195 -8.32 1.50 -0.08
CA ARG A 195 -8.42 0.26 0.68
C ARG A 195 -7.05 -0.12 1.21
N PHE A 196 -7.01 -0.92 2.28
CA PHE A 196 -5.77 -1.25 2.96
C PHE A 196 -5.69 -2.71 3.38
N VAL A 197 -4.45 -3.16 3.54
CA VAL A 197 -4.06 -4.45 4.11
C VAL A 197 -3.41 -4.16 5.44
N VAL A 198 -3.67 -4.99 6.45
CA VAL A 198 -3.07 -4.85 7.79
C VAL A 198 -2.23 -6.06 8.11
N LEU A 199 -0.99 -5.79 8.48
CA LEU A 199 0.01 -6.79 8.82
C LEU A 199 0.45 -6.64 10.27
N GLU A 200 0.68 -7.76 10.95
CA GLU A 200 1.27 -7.84 12.27
C GLU A 200 2.62 -8.55 12.19
N PRO A 201 3.73 -7.82 12.32
CA PRO A 201 5.08 -8.44 12.33
C PRO A 201 5.33 -9.35 13.53
N ASN A 202 4.84 -9.01 14.71
CA ASN A 202 4.94 -9.79 15.95
C ASN A 202 6.38 -10.26 16.27
N GLY A 203 7.42 -9.45 15.97
CA GLY A 203 8.81 -9.84 16.13
C GLY A 203 9.27 -10.97 15.19
N LYS A 204 8.42 -11.41 14.25
CA LYS A 204 8.74 -12.47 13.29
C LYS A 204 9.58 -11.92 12.13
N LYS A 205 10.30 -12.82 11.46
CA LYS A 205 10.99 -12.48 10.21
C LYS A 205 9.99 -12.12 9.11
N PHE A 206 10.39 -11.24 8.20
CA PHE A 206 9.70 -11.06 6.93
C PHE A 206 9.46 -12.45 6.29
N SER A 207 8.33 -12.70 5.68
CA SER A 207 7.77 -13.97 5.23
C SER A 207 7.02 -14.81 6.29
N GLN A 208 6.98 -14.38 7.54
CA GLN A 208 6.29 -15.07 8.63
C GLN A 208 5.32 -14.14 9.38
N TRP A 209 5.09 -12.93 8.87
CA TRP A 209 4.17 -11.98 9.47
C TRP A 209 2.73 -12.48 9.36
N ASP A 210 1.87 -12.00 10.24
CA ASP A 210 0.45 -12.30 10.17
C ASP A 210 -0.26 -11.23 9.32
N VAL A 211 -1.19 -11.66 8.46
CA VAL A 211 -2.15 -10.75 7.84
C VAL A 211 -3.46 -10.82 8.63
N VAL A 212 -3.94 -9.68 9.11
CA VAL A 212 -5.15 -9.60 9.94
C VAL A 212 -6.32 -8.96 9.20
N ARG A 213 -6.02 -8.24 8.11
CA ARG A 213 -7.03 -7.69 7.21
C ARG A 213 -6.49 -7.61 5.78
N TRP A 214 -7.30 -8.01 4.82
CA TRP A 214 -7.05 -7.81 3.40
C TRP A 214 -8.25 -7.14 2.76
N THR A 215 -8.22 -5.81 2.67
CA THR A 215 -9.38 -4.99 2.26
C THR A 215 -10.62 -5.29 3.13
N ASP A 216 -11.78 -5.43 2.50
CA ASP A 216 -13.04 -5.86 3.14
C ASP A 216 -13.35 -7.34 2.85
N SER A 217 -12.38 -8.08 2.31
CA SER A 217 -12.55 -9.49 1.96
C SER A 217 -12.23 -10.40 3.15
N PRO A 218 -12.98 -11.49 3.36
CA PRO A 218 -12.60 -12.48 4.35
C PRO A 218 -11.25 -13.09 3.97
N LEU A 219 -10.45 -13.39 4.97
CA LEU A 219 -9.18 -14.08 4.76
C LEU A 219 -9.43 -15.58 4.44
N PRO A 220 -8.58 -16.24 3.65
CA PRO A 220 -8.82 -17.62 3.16
C PRO A 220 -9.03 -18.68 4.25
N TRP A 221 -8.68 -18.39 5.48
CA TRP A 221 -8.83 -19.29 6.64
C TRP A 221 -9.95 -18.88 7.59
N GLN A 222 -10.77 -17.88 7.20
CA GLN A 222 -11.90 -17.37 8.00
C GLN A 222 -13.25 -17.83 7.48
N GLU A 223 -13.25 -18.78 6.51
CA GLU A 223 -14.46 -19.42 5.98
C GLU A 223 -14.93 -20.57 6.86
#